data_5d229a1f2ca8e61c42b85f42414d1fc4
#
_entry.id   5d229a1f2ca8e61c42b85f42414d1fc4
#
_cell.length_a   1.000
_cell.length_b   1.000
_cell.length_c   1.000
_cell.angle_alpha   90.00
_cell.angle_beta   90.00
_cell.angle_gamma   90.00
#
_symmetry.space_group_name_H-M   'P 1'
#
loop_
_entity.id
_entity.type
_entity.pdbx_description
1 polymer ?
#
loop_
_entity_poly.entity_id
_entity_poly.type
_entity_poly.pdbx_seq_one_letter_code
_entity_poly.pdbx_strand_id
1 'polypeptide(L)'
;DLSKSLPEDMSNVIANTKLKEEFGVGTTHMVLTDSKLPAKQVRKMTEEMENVDGVKYVLGLESVVGSLVPEEILPESVTSILKSDNWELMLINSEYQTASDEVSTQIEQLNSIIRKYDDEGLLIGEAACTNDLIDITSVDFQVVNMISIIAIFLIIAVVEKSISLPIILVAVIELAIFINLGL
;
A
#
# COMPACT_ATOMS: atom_id res chain seq x y z
N ASP A 1 1.95 10.42 7.91
CA ASP A 1 1.24 10.89 6.71
C ASP A 1 1.90 12.18 6.21
N LEU A 2 2.73 12.04 5.17
CA LEU A 2 3.46 13.18 4.58
C LEU A 2 2.49 14.28 4.11
N SER A 3 1.30 13.93 3.65
CA SER A 3 0.31 14.90 3.17
C SER A 3 -0.24 15.81 4.29
N LYS A 4 -0.28 15.33 5.53
CA LYS A 4 -0.71 16.14 6.69
C LYS A 4 0.35 17.11 7.19
N SER A 5 1.61 16.90 6.84
CA SER A 5 2.73 17.77 7.21
C SER A 5 3.08 18.80 6.13
N LEU A 6 2.44 18.74 4.97
CA LEU A 6 2.64 19.70 3.89
C LEU A 6 1.76 20.93 4.08
N PRO A 7 2.25 22.15 3.71
CA PRO A 7 1.44 23.36 3.71
C PRO A 7 0.19 23.22 2.85
N GLU A 8 -0.95 23.69 3.34
CA GLU A 8 -2.25 23.59 2.66
C GLU A 8 -2.33 24.35 1.34
N ASP A 9 -1.46 25.34 1.14
CA ASP A 9 -1.35 26.17 -0.06
C ASP A 9 -0.57 25.51 -1.22
N MET A 10 -0.01 24.34 -1.01
CA MET A 10 0.68 23.62 -2.07
C MET A 10 -0.30 23.12 -3.14
N SER A 11 0.05 23.33 -4.41
CA SER A 11 -0.79 22.97 -5.56
C SER A 11 -1.23 21.50 -5.55
N ASN A 12 -0.38 20.60 -5.09
CA ASN A 12 -0.65 19.19 -5.00
C ASN A 12 -1.67 18.88 -3.85
N VAL A 13 -1.55 19.55 -2.70
CA VAL A 13 -2.50 19.40 -1.57
C VAL A 13 -3.88 19.89 -2.00
N ILE A 14 -3.94 21.07 -2.65
CA ILE A 14 -5.18 21.61 -3.21
C ILE A 14 -5.80 20.65 -4.23
N ALA A 15 -4.99 20.07 -5.13
CA ALA A 15 -5.48 19.14 -6.15
C ALA A 15 -6.05 17.86 -5.52
N ASN A 16 -5.35 17.27 -4.54
CA ASN A 16 -5.82 16.07 -3.84
C ASN A 16 -7.08 16.35 -3.01
N THR A 17 -7.19 17.52 -2.38
CA THR A 17 -8.40 17.94 -1.66
C THR A 17 -9.58 18.02 -2.62
N LYS A 18 -9.41 18.63 -3.79
CA LYS A 18 -10.47 18.70 -4.81
C LYS A 18 -10.86 17.33 -5.35
N LEU A 19 -9.90 16.44 -5.60
CA LEU A 19 -10.19 15.07 -6.02
C LEU A 19 -11.04 14.34 -4.98
N LYS A 20 -10.73 14.52 -3.71
CA LYS A 20 -11.49 13.92 -2.61
C LYS A 20 -12.89 14.53 -2.48
N GLU A 21 -13.01 15.86 -2.47
CA GLU A 21 -14.27 16.56 -2.23
C GLU A 21 -15.24 16.45 -3.41
N GLU A 22 -14.74 16.55 -4.64
CA GLU A 22 -15.58 16.59 -5.85
C GLU A 22 -15.83 15.20 -6.44
N PHE A 23 -14.85 14.28 -6.34
CA PHE A 23 -14.92 12.96 -6.97
C PHE A 23 -14.95 11.81 -5.97
N GLY A 24 -14.75 12.07 -4.67
CA GLY A 24 -14.69 11.04 -3.63
C GLY A 24 -13.49 10.11 -3.76
N VAL A 25 -12.41 10.52 -4.44
CA VAL A 25 -11.21 9.73 -4.66
C VAL A 25 -10.12 10.17 -3.69
N GLY A 26 -9.73 9.27 -2.79
CA GLY A 26 -8.62 9.46 -1.85
C GLY A 26 -7.30 8.94 -2.40
N THR A 27 -7.32 7.76 -3.03
CA THR A 27 -6.16 7.19 -3.74
C THR A 27 -6.60 6.32 -4.91
N THR A 28 -5.67 6.03 -5.81
CA THR A 28 -5.89 5.14 -6.96
C THR A 28 -4.85 4.03 -6.93
N HIS A 29 -5.33 2.79 -6.96
CA HIS A 29 -4.49 1.62 -7.15
C HIS A 29 -4.52 1.18 -8.61
N MET A 30 -3.46 0.55 -9.05
CA MET A 30 -3.35 -0.12 -10.35
C MET A 30 -3.15 -1.60 -10.13
N VAL A 31 -3.82 -2.41 -10.93
CA VAL A 31 -3.68 -3.87 -10.91
C VAL A 31 -3.19 -4.32 -12.26
N LEU A 32 -2.14 -5.11 -12.26
CA LEU A 32 -1.64 -5.80 -13.45
C LEU A 32 -1.94 -7.29 -13.30
N THR A 33 -2.62 -7.85 -14.29
CA THR A 33 -2.93 -9.29 -14.37
C THR A 33 -2.51 -9.85 -15.72
N ASP A 34 -2.40 -11.18 -15.82
CA ASP A 34 -2.09 -11.83 -17.11
C ASP A 34 -3.18 -11.50 -18.14
N SER A 35 -2.77 -10.96 -19.28
CA SER A 35 -3.65 -10.63 -20.41
C SER A 35 -4.43 -11.82 -20.98
N LYS A 36 -4.04 -13.06 -20.64
CA LYS A 36 -4.66 -14.31 -21.09
C LYS A 36 -5.69 -14.84 -20.13
N LEU A 37 -5.94 -14.14 -18.99
CA LEU A 37 -7.01 -14.53 -18.08
C LEU A 37 -8.35 -14.55 -18.82
N PRO A 38 -9.18 -15.60 -18.62
CA PRO A 38 -10.49 -15.63 -19.23
C PRO A 38 -11.35 -14.44 -18.77
N ALA A 39 -12.01 -13.74 -19.69
CA ALA A 39 -12.87 -12.58 -19.42
C ALA A 39 -13.86 -12.80 -18.26
N LYS A 40 -14.38 -14.04 -18.12
CA LYS A 40 -15.24 -14.42 -17.01
C LYS A 40 -14.53 -14.36 -15.65
N GLN A 41 -13.24 -14.66 -15.58
CA GLN A 41 -12.45 -14.59 -14.35
C GLN A 41 -12.11 -13.13 -14.02
N VAL A 42 -11.71 -12.34 -15.02
CA VAL A 42 -11.45 -10.90 -14.88
C VAL A 42 -12.69 -10.22 -14.31
N ARG A 43 -13.88 -10.47 -14.88
CA ARG A 43 -15.13 -9.90 -14.39
C ARG A 43 -15.44 -10.28 -12.95
N LYS A 44 -15.30 -11.57 -12.58
CA LYS A 44 -15.52 -11.98 -11.18
C LYS A 44 -14.54 -11.34 -10.21
N MET A 45 -13.28 -11.22 -10.62
CA MET A 45 -12.25 -10.53 -9.85
C MET A 45 -12.62 -9.06 -9.67
N THR A 46 -13.05 -8.37 -10.72
CA THR A 46 -13.52 -6.98 -10.67
C THR A 46 -14.71 -6.83 -9.73
N GLU A 47 -15.72 -7.71 -9.84
CA GLU A 47 -16.89 -7.71 -8.96
C GLU A 47 -16.50 -7.92 -7.48
N GLU A 48 -15.56 -8.81 -7.19
CA GLU A 48 -15.06 -9.02 -5.83
C GLU A 48 -14.29 -7.80 -5.32
N MET A 49 -13.46 -7.16 -6.16
CA MET A 49 -12.74 -5.93 -5.81
C MET A 49 -13.67 -4.75 -5.55
N GLU A 50 -14.74 -4.59 -6.33
CA GLU A 50 -15.75 -3.54 -6.13
C GLU A 50 -16.53 -3.70 -4.82
N ASN A 51 -16.60 -4.92 -4.26
CA ASN A 51 -17.24 -5.17 -2.97
C ASN A 51 -16.29 -4.97 -1.77
N VAL A 52 -15.02 -4.64 -2.00
CA VAL A 52 -14.08 -4.29 -0.92
C VAL A 52 -14.44 -2.92 -0.37
N ASP A 53 -14.42 -2.81 0.95
CA ASP A 53 -14.78 -1.57 1.64
C ASP A 53 -13.88 -0.39 1.20
N GLY A 54 -14.49 0.75 0.95
CA GLY A 54 -13.82 1.95 0.46
C GLY A 54 -13.47 1.95 -1.03
N VAL A 55 -13.70 0.88 -1.78
CA VAL A 55 -13.58 0.87 -3.25
C VAL A 55 -14.79 1.56 -3.85
N LYS A 56 -14.55 2.58 -4.68
CA LYS A 56 -15.62 3.32 -5.36
C LYS A 56 -16.02 2.69 -6.68
N TYR A 57 -15.03 2.35 -7.48
CA TYR A 57 -15.20 1.69 -8.78
C TYR A 57 -13.87 1.11 -9.26
N VAL A 58 -13.98 0.10 -10.11
CA VAL A 58 -12.85 -0.51 -10.81
C VAL A 58 -12.99 -0.26 -12.30
N LEU A 59 -11.97 0.34 -12.90
CA LEU A 59 -11.89 0.62 -14.33
C LEU A 59 -10.91 -0.35 -14.98
N GLY A 60 -11.42 -1.25 -15.77
CA GLY A 60 -10.65 -2.15 -16.62
C GLY A 60 -11.24 -2.19 -18.03
N LEU A 61 -10.68 -2.98 -18.92
CA LEU A 61 -11.16 -3.09 -20.29
C LEU A 61 -12.63 -3.53 -20.31
N GLU A 62 -12.99 -4.53 -19.51
CA GLU A 62 -14.36 -5.05 -19.38
C GLU A 62 -15.37 -4.02 -18.83
N SER A 63 -14.94 -3.16 -17.90
CA SER A 63 -15.83 -2.15 -17.31
C SER A 63 -16.07 -0.96 -18.23
N VAL A 64 -15.08 -0.60 -19.05
CA VAL A 64 -15.19 0.50 -20.02
C VAL A 64 -16.07 0.11 -21.20
N VAL A 65 -16.03 -1.16 -21.59
CA VAL A 65 -16.68 -1.66 -22.82
C VAL A 65 -18.04 -2.26 -22.57
N GLY A 66 -18.26 -2.77 -21.36
CA GLY A 66 -19.44 -3.57 -21.04
C GLY A 66 -19.40 -4.96 -21.71
N SER A 67 -20.03 -5.93 -21.08
CA SER A 67 -20.00 -7.36 -21.44
C SER A 67 -20.60 -7.71 -22.83
N LEU A 68 -21.12 -6.74 -23.55
CA LEU A 68 -21.82 -6.94 -24.83
C LEU A 68 -21.01 -6.51 -26.06
N VAL A 69 -19.89 -5.84 -25.88
CA VAL A 69 -19.07 -5.35 -27.00
C VAL A 69 -17.84 -6.25 -27.13
N PRO A 70 -17.65 -6.93 -28.27
CA PRO A 70 -16.43 -7.70 -28.52
C PRO A 70 -15.18 -6.79 -28.51
N GLU A 71 -14.08 -7.26 -27.91
CA GLU A 71 -12.81 -6.53 -27.79
C GLU A 71 -12.30 -6.02 -29.17
N GLU A 72 -12.63 -6.76 -30.25
CA GLU A 72 -12.25 -6.46 -31.64
C GLU A 72 -12.90 -5.18 -32.21
N ILE A 73 -13.94 -4.65 -31.56
CA ILE A 73 -14.65 -3.42 -32.00
C ILE A 73 -14.10 -2.17 -31.31
N LEU A 74 -13.21 -2.35 -30.32
CA LEU A 74 -12.65 -1.25 -29.58
C LEU A 74 -11.62 -0.47 -30.38
N PRO A 75 -11.56 0.87 -30.21
CA PRO A 75 -10.45 1.63 -30.76
C PRO A 75 -9.11 1.12 -30.17
N GLU A 76 -8.15 0.89 -31.03
CA GLU A 76 -6.78 0.47 -30.63
C GLU A 76 -6.17 1.42 -29.59
N SER A 77 -6.57 2.68 -29.59
CA SER A 77 -6.15 3.69 -28.63
C SER A 77 -6.59 3.40 -27.18
N VAL A 78 -7.68 2.67 -26.97
CA VAL A 78 -8.16 2.28 -25.64
C VAL A 78 -7.56 0.95 -25.21
N THR A 79 -7.58 -0.04 -26.13
CA THR A 79 -7.00 -1.36 -25.86
C THR A 79 -5.52 -1.28 -25.56
N SER A 80 -4.76 -0.48 -26.31
CA SER A 80 -3.30 -0.35 -26.12
C SER A 80 -2.90 0.33 -24.79
N ILE A 81 -3.81 1.06 -24.15
CA ILE A 81 -3.56 1.67 -22.83
C ILE A 81 -3.78 0.66 -21.71
N LEU A 82 -4.82 -0.18 -21.83
CA LEU A 82 -5.25 -1.07 -20.76
C LEU A 82 -4.74 -2.53 -20.95
N LYS A 83 -4.27 -2.89 -22.15
CA LYS A 83 -3.81 -4.25 -22.44
C LYS A 83 -2.55 -4.25 -23.30
N SER A 84 -1.60 -5.07 -22.88
CA SER A 84 -0.37 -5.39 -23.62
C SER A 84 -0.36 -6.88 -23.96
N ASP A 85 0.71 -7.36 -24.62
CA ASP A 85 0.85 -8.78 -24.97
C ASP A 85 0.78 -9.72 -23.76
N ASN A 86 1.27 -9.27 -22.61
CA ASN A 86 1.40 -10.08 -21.41
C ASN A 86 0.54 -9.60 -20.23
N TRP A 87 0.15 -8.33 -20.20
CA TRP A 87 -0.50 -7.74 -19.05
C TRP A 87 -1.77 -6.97 -19.39
N GLU A 88 -2.75 -7.08 -18.53
CA GLU A 88 -3.95 -6.24 -18.52
C GLU A 88 -3.92 -5.32 -17.29
N LEU A 89 -4.19 -4.03 -17.51
CA LEU A 89 -4.19 -2.98 -16.49
C LEU A 89 -5.62 -2.66 -16.06
N MET A 90 -5.84 -2.68 -14.76
CA MET A 90 -7.06 -2.16 -14.15
C MET A 90 -6.72 -1.04 -13.16
N LEU A 91 -7.61 -0.06 -13.03
CA LEU A 91 -7.51 1.05 -12.09
C LEU A 91 -8.60 0.91 -11.03
N ILE A 92 -8.22 0.92 -9.77
CA ILE A 92 -9.14 0.86 -8.63
C ILE A 92 -9.11 2.22 -7.94
N ASN A 93 -10.25 2.88 -7.86
CA ASN A 93 -10.37 4.12 -7.11
C ASN A 93 -10.92 3.85 -5.72
N SER A 94 -10.20 4.33 -4.72
CA SER A 94 -10.51 4.21 -3.30
C SER A 94 -10.85 5.57 -2.69
N GLU A 95 -11.78 5.59 -1.75
CA GLU A 95 -12.08 6.79 -0.95
C GLU A 95 -11.05 7.02 0.16
N TYR A 96 -10.25 5.99 0.50
CA TYR A 96 -9.26 6.07 1.55
C TYR A 96 -7.99 6.80 1.12
N GLN A 97 -7.34 7.45 2.08
CA GLN A 97 -6.09 8.18 1.84
C GLN A 97 -4.89 7.25 1.87
N THR A 98 -3.85 7.61 1.14
CA THR A 98 -2.64 6.81 0.87
C THR A 98 -1.98 6.21 2.12
N ALA A 99 -2.02 6.86 3.26
CA ALA A 99 -1.34 6.42 4.48
C ALA A 99 -2.33 6.30 5.66
N SER A 100 -3.45 5.61 5.43
CA SER A 100 -4.42 5.31 6.47
C SER A 100 -4.45 3.81 6.79
N ASP A 101 -4.89 3.44 7.98
CA ASP A 101 -5.02 2.03 8.37
C ASP A 101 -6.09 1.32 7.52
N GLU A 102 -7.11 2.06 7.09
CA GLU A 102 -8.17 1.56 6.23
C GLU A 102 -7.63 1.16 4.86
N VAL A 103 -6.74 1.99 4.26
CA VAL A 103 -6.14 1.65 2.96
C VAL A 103 -5.20 0.46 3.07
N SER A 104 -4.49 0.29 4.19
CA SER A 104 -3.63 -0.88 4.41
C SER A 104 -4.45 -2.16 4.44
N THR A 105 -5.56 -2.18 5.18
CA THR A 105 -6.50 -3.31 5.20
C THR A 105 -7.11 -3.57 3.82
N GLN A 106 -7.46 -2.53 3.09
CA GLN A 106 -7.97 -2.62 1.73
C GLN A 106 -6.95 -3.26 0.77
N ILE A 107 -5.68 -2.85 0.86
CA ILE A 107 -4.56 -3.40 0.06
C ILE A 107 -4.41 -4.90 0.30
N GLU A 108 -4.47 -5.36 1.56
CA GLU A 108 -4.40 -6.79 1.89
C GLU A 108 -5.56 -7.58 1.27
N GLN A 109 -6.78 -7.04 1.35
CA GLN A 109 -7.97 -7.67 0.76
C GLN A 109 -7.88 -7.73 -0.76
N LEU A 110 -7.48 -6.62 -1.41
CA LEU A 110 -7.28 -6.55 -2.86
C LEU A 110 -6.19 -7.54 -3.32
N ASN A 111 -5.05 -7.60 -2.63
CA ASN A 111 -4.00 -8.57 -2.92
C ASN A 111 -4.50 -10.03 -2.80
N SER A 112 -5.29 -10.33 -1.79
CA SER A 112 -5.89 -11.66 -1.61
C SER A 112 -6.82 -12.02 -2.77
N ILE A 113 -7.63 -11.07 -3.25
CA ILE A 113 -8.52 -11.27 -4.39
C ILE A 113 -7.69 -11.47 -5.67
N ILE A 114 -6.68 -10.62 -5.92
CA ILE A 114 -5.82 -10.75 -7.11
C ILE A 114 -5.19 -12.14 -7.17
N ARG A 115 -4.54 -12.57 -6.09
CA ARG A 115 -3.84 -13.86 -6.01
C ARG A 115 -4.77 -15.08 -6.13
N LYS A 116 -6.05 -14.92 -5.84
CA LYS A 116 -7.06 -15.97 -6.05
C LYS A 116 -7.29 -16.28 -7.53
N TYR A 117 -7.09 -15.30 -8.41
CA TYR A 117 -7.33 -15.42 -9.86
C TYR A 117 -6.03 -15.47 -10.67
N ASP A 118 -4.99 -14.81 -10.16
CA ASP A 118 -3.67 -14.70 -10.80
C ASP A 118 -2.58 -14.67 -9.73
N ASP A 119 -1.80 -15.75 -9.62
CA ASP A 119 -0.71 -15.85 -8.64
C ASP A 119 0.43 -14.86 -8.91
N GLU A 120 0.58 -14.41 -10.16
CA GLU A 120 1.59 -13.42 -10.59
C GLU A 120 1.02 -12.00 -10.66
N GLY A 121 -0.27 -11.82 -10.40
CA GLY A 121 -0.92 -10.53 -10.40
C GLY A 121 -0.32 -9.55 -9.39
N LEU A 122 -0.22 -8.28 -9.77
CA LEU A 122 0.46 -7.24 -9.01
C LEU A 122 -0.48 -6.08 -8.70
N LEU A 123 -0.51 -5.68 -7.43
CA LEU A 123 -1.14 -4.44 -7.00
C LEU A 123 -0.07 -3.33 -6.91
N ILE A 124 -0.29 -2.23 -7.60
CA ILE A 124 0.66 -1.13 -7.74
C ILE A 124 -0.05 0.18 -7.37
N GLY A 125 0.68 1.12 -6.85
CA GLY A 125 0.18 2.46 -6.54
C GLY A 125 0.93 3.09 -5.38
N GLU A 126 0.68 4.37 -5.16
CA GLU A 126 1.34 5.11 -4.09
C GLU A 126 1.03 4.51 -2.72
N ALA A 127 -0.22 4.13 -2.47
CA ALA A 127 -0.61 3.53 -1.21
C ALA A 127 0.01 2.14 -1.01
N ALA A 128 0.04 1.29 -2.04
CA ALA A 128 0.67 -0.03 -1.96
C ALA A 128 2.19 0.11 -1.67
N CYS A 129 2.87 0.99 -2.39
CA CYS A 129 4.30 1.27 -2.16
C CYS A 129 4.56 1.84 -0.76
N THR A 130 3.69 2.74 -0.28
CA THR A 130 3.79 3.31 1.07
C THR A 130 3.58 2.25 2.14
N ASN A 131 2.61 1.36 1.95
CA ASN A 131 2.36 0.25 2.87
C ASN A 131 3.56 -0.70 2.95
N ASP A 132 4.09 -1.13 1.82
CA ASP A 132 5.31 -1.96 1.76
C ASP A 132 6.50 -1.28 2.46
N LEU A 133 6.66 0.03 2.25
CA LEU A 133 7.72 0.80 2.89
C LEU A 133 7.54 0.87 4.41
N ILE A 134 6.32 1.07 4.90
CA ILE A 134 6.01 1.08 6.33
C ILE A 134 6.34 -0.30 6.94
N ASP A 135 5.92 -1.37 6.31
CA ASP A 135 6.14 -2.74 6.78
C ASP A 135 7.62 -3.07 6.86
N ILE A 136 8.37 -2.82 5.79
CA ILE A 136 9.83 -3.05 5.76
C ILE A 136 10.53 -2.18 6.82
N THR A 137 10.19 -0.90 6.88
CA THR A 137 10.83 0.04 7.81
C THR A 137 10.54 -0.34 9.26
N SER A 138 9.34 -0.80 9.59
CA SER A 138 8.99 -1.21 10.95
C SER A 138 9.81 -2.42 11.41
N VAL A 139 10.01 -3.40 10.54
CA VAL A 139 10.86 -4.57 10.81
C VAL A 139 12.32 -4.16 10.96
N ASP A 140 12.83 -3.32 10.07
CA ASP A 140 14.22 -2.84 10.11
C ASP A 140 14.50 -2.06 11.40
N PHE A 141 13.59 -1.18 11.82
CA PHE A 141 13.72 -0.45 13.09
C PHE A 141 13.77 -1.39 14.29
N GLN A 142 12.92 -2.42 14.33
CA GLN A 142 12.95 -3.39 15.43
C GLN A 142 14.27 -4.15 15.46
N VAL A 143 14.77 -4.61 14.31
CA VAL A 143 16.03 -5.34 14.21
C VAL A 143 17.22 -4.46 14.62
N VAL A 144 17.30 -3.24 14.08
CA VAL A 144 18.37 -2.29 14.41
C VAL A 144 18.34 -1.91 15.88
N ASN A 145 17.18 -1.68 16.45
CA ASN A 145 17.03 -1.36 17.88
C ASN A 145 17.49 -2.54 18.74
N MET A 146 17.07 -3.77 18.44
CA MET A 146 17.50 -4.95 19.18
C MET A 146 19.02 -5.16 19.11
N ILE A 147 19.62 -5.04 17.92
CA ILE A 147 21.07 -5.16 17.73
C ILE A 147 21.80 -4.06 18.52
N SER A 148 21.30 -2.83 18.51
CA SER A 148 21.88 -1.70 19.23
C SER A 148 21.85 -1.93 20.75
N ILE A 149 20.75 -2.40 21.29
CA ILE A 149 20.61 -2.73 22.72
C ILE A 149 21.63 -3.81 23.12
N ILE A 150 21.72 -4.89 22.34
CA ILE A 150 22.69 -5.99 22.59
C ILE A 150 24.12 -5.47 22.52
N ALA A 151 24.46 -4.67 21.52
CA ALA A 151 25.80 -4.11 21.35
C ALA A 151 26.19 -3.20 22.52
N ILE A 152 25.30 -2.29 22.93
CA ILE A 152 25.51 -1.41 24.08
C ILE A 152 25.69 -2.22 25.37
N PHE A 153 24.82 -3.22 25.58
CA PHE A 153 24.92 -4.10 26.74
C PHE A 153 26.28 -4.80 26.82
N LEU A 154 26.73 -5.37 25.70
CA LEU A 154 28.04 -6.07 25.64
C LEU A 154 29.22 -5.12 25.89
N ILE A 155 29.20 -3.93 25.28
CA ILE A 155 30.25 -2.92 25.46
C ILE A 155 30.36 -2.54 26.95
N ILE A 156 29.21 -2.20 27.58
CA ILE A 156 29.19 -1.78 28.97
C ILE A 156 29.63 -2.96 29.89
N ALA A 157 29.17 -4.19 29.64
CA ALA A 157 29.55 -5.37 30.42
C ALA A 157 31.04 -5.62 30.38
N VAL A 158 31.67 -5.44 29.23
CA VAL A 158 33.13 -5.62 29.05
C VAL A 158 33.92 -4.49 29.74
N VAL A 159 33.47 -3.25 29.58
CA VAL A 159 34.15 -2.07 30.15
C VAL A 159 34.06 -2.06 31.69
N GLU A 160 32.87 -2.30 32.22
CA GLU A 160 32.62 -2.23 33.67
C GLU A 160 32.98 -3.53 34.42
N LYS A 161 33.27 -4.60 33.70
CA LYS A 161 33.52 -5.94 34.26
C LYS A 161 32.46 -6.40 35.26
N SER A 162 31.22 -5.96 35.05
CA SER A 162 30.08 -6.21 35.89
C SER A 162 28.83 -6.35 35.04
N ILE A 163 27.96 -7.29 35.37
CA ILE A 163 26.69 -7.51 34.62
C ILE A 163 25.56 -6.65 35.19
N SER A 164 25.64 -6.25 36.45
CA SER A 164 24.55 -5.47 37.09
C SER A 164 24.42 -4.03 36.56
N LEU A 165 25.56 -3.37 36.31
CA LEU A 165 25.56 -2.00 35.77
C LEU A 165 24.93 -1.89 34.36
N PRO A 166 25.29 -2.76 33.39
CA PRO A 166 24.66 -2.76 32.08
C PRO A 166 23.14 -2.94 32.12
N ILE A 167 22.63 -3.82 32.98
CA ILE A 167 21.18 -4.05 33.11
C ILE A 167 20.47 -2.77 33.56
N ILE A 168 21.00 -2.10 34.58
CA ILE A 168 20.38 -0.86 35.08
C ILE A 168 20.48 0.26 34.03
N LEU A 169 21.62 0.41 33.38
CA LEU A 169 21.85 1.45 32.36
C LEU A 169 20.95 1.25 31.14
N VAL A 170 20.85 0.03 30.60
CA VAL A 170 19.96 -0.29 29.48
C VAL A 170 18.51 -0.03 29.88
N ALA A 171 18.08 -0.46 31.05
CA ALA A 171 16.72 -0.21 31.53
C ALA A 171 16.40 1.28 31.64
N VAL A 172 17.33 2.11 32.10
CA VAL A 172 17.17 3.57 32.20
C VAL A 172 17.11 4.21 30.81
N ILE A 173 17.95 3.76 29.88
CA ILE A 173 17.96 4.26 28.49
C ILE A 173 16.63 3.92 27.80
N GLU A 174 16.19 2.68 27.88
CA GLU A 174 14.91 2.26 27.32
C GLU A 174 13.73 3.04 27.92
N LEU A 175 13.71 3.20 29.23
CA LEU A 175 12.69 4.02 29.89
C LEU A 175 12.70 5.48 29.40
N ALA A 176 13.89 6.07 29.22
CA ALA A 176 14.02 7.42 28.68
C ALA A 176 13.52 7.52 27.22
N ILE A 177 13.77 6.51 26.39
CA ILE A 177 13.27 6.43 25.01
C ILE A 177 11.75 6.34 25.03
N PHE A 178 11.16 5.46 25.82
CA PHE A 178 9.70 5.33 25.94
C PHE A 178 9.04 6.64 26.38
N ILE A 179 9.62 7.33 27.36
CA ILE A 179 9.12 8.63 27.81
C ILE A 179 9.20 9.68 26.69
N ASN A 180 10.29 9.67 25.90
CA ASN A 180 10.47 10.65 24.83
C ASN A 180 9.60 10.37 23.60
N LEU A 181 9.25 9.11 23.32
CA LEU A 181 8.32 8.72 22.25
C LEU A 181 6.85 9.02 22.57
N GLY A 182 6.61 9.55 23.79
CA GLY A 182 5.28 10.05 24.15
C GLY A 182 4.30 8.92 24.42
N LEU A 183 4.59 8.22 25.45
CA LEU A 183 3.56 7.42 26.13
C LEU A 183 2.19 8.05 26.00
#